data_7eaa3fd8064667de9f8e884eac32fa0b
#
_entry.id   7eaa3fd8064667de9f8e884eac32fa0b
#
_cell.length_a   1.000
_cell.length_b   1.000
_cell.length_c   1.000
_cell.angle_alpha   90.00
_cell.angle_beta   90.00
_cell.angle_gamma   90.00
#
_symmetry.space_group_name_H-M   'P 1'
#
loop_
_entity.id
_entity.type
_entity.pdbx_description
1 polymer ?
#
loop_
_entity_poly.entity_id
_entity_poly.type
_entity_poly.pdbx_seq_one_letter_code
_entity_poly.pdbx_strand_id
1 'polypeptide(L)'
;YRGFPQIRTPEQMIYPLRYLTSKNEYNKLINADNKKKAVDEFWLSTAGNELRGKELIKKYYNRVQYANIYFTSYKEGWKTDRGLIYIIYGDPNIVYFDAYSETWIYGEEFNNMSITFIFNKRENPFTDNDFILVRSPIYKDTWYNVIDVWRR
;
A
#
# COMPACT_ATOMS: atom_id res chain seq x y z
N TYR A 1 -17.80 7.90 5.58
CA TYR A 1 -17.25 8.72 4.52
C TYR A 1 -17.86 8.35 3.17
N ARG A 2 -18.85 9.12 2.77
CA ARG A 2 -19.48 8.95 1.46
C ARG A 2 -18.50 9.42 0.39
N GLY A 3 -18.33 8.64 -0.66
CA GLY A 3 -17.50 9.00 -1.81
C GLY A 3 -16.09 8.41 -1.83
N PHE A 4 -15.65 7.73 -0.78
CA PHE A 4 -14.37 7.05 -0.78
C PHE A 4 -14.55 5.55 -1.00
N PRO A 5 -13.66 4.90 -1.78
CA PRO A 5 -13.69 3.45 -1.94
C PRO A 5 -13.58 2.74 -0.58
N GLN A 6 -14.42 1.74 -0.38
CA GLN A 6 -14.42 0.96 0.85
C GLN A 6 -14.23 -0.51 0.55
N ILE A 7 -13.58 -1.23 1.46
CA ILE A 7 -13.39 -2.67 1.34
C ILE A 7 -14.61 -3.36 1.95
N ARG A 8 -15.44 -3.96 1.11
CA ARG A 8 -16.69 -4.63 1.52
C ARG A 8 -16.78 -6.08 1.05
N THR A 9 -16.05 -6.45 0.01
CA THR A 9 -16.13 -7.77 -0.61
C THR A 9 -14.79 -8.48 -0.58
N PRO A 10 -14.76 -9.83 -0.67
CA PRO A 10 -13.51 -10.56 -0.79
C PRO A 10 -12.67 -10.15 -2.00
N GLU A 11 -13.28 -9.81 -3.12
CA GLU A 11 -12.56 -9.31 -4.31
C GLU A 11 -11.81 -8.02 -3.98
N GLN A 12 -12.45 -7.11 -3.27
CA GLN A 12 -11.82 -5.86 -2.86
C GLN A 12 -10.66 -6.07 -1.88
N MET A 13 -10.67 -7.16 -1.12
CA MET A 13 -9.55 -7.55 -0.27
C MET A 13 -8.39 -8.13 -1.09
N ILE A 14 -8.69 -8.81 -2.19
CA ILE A 14 -7.67 -9.44 -3.03
C ILE A 14 -6.89 -8.39 -3.83
N TYR A 15 -7.54 -7.40 -4.40
CA TYR A 15 -6.89 -6.43 -5.29
C TYR A 15 -5.63 -5.78 -4.69
N PRO A 16 -5.65 -5.28 -3.44
CA PRO A 16 -4.45 -4.70 -2.85
C PRO A 16 -3.34 -5.72 -2.54
N LEU A 17 -3.66 -7.01 -2.48
CA LEU A 17 -2.66 -8.05 -2.25
C LEU A 17 -1.66 -8.19 -3.38
N ARG A 18 -1.91 -7.58 -4.53
CA ARG A 18 -0.94 -7.57 -5.65
C ARG A 18 0.41 -6.97 -5.25
N TYR A 19 0.45 -6.13 -4.22
CA TYR A 19 1.70 -5.56 -3.72
C TYR A 19 2.55 -6.57 -2.93
N LEU A 20 1.93 -7.62 -2.39
CA LEU A 20 2.59 -8.63 -1.55
C LEU A 20 2.79 -9.98 -2.24
N THR A 21 2.21 -10.18 -3.40
CA THR A 21 2.15 -11.48 -4.05
C THR A 21 2.92 -11.51 -5.37
N SER A 22 3.39 -12.70 -5.73
CA SER A 22 3.85 -12.95 -7.11
C SER A 22 2.64 -12.98 -8.05
N LYS A 23 2.92 -12.89 -9.35
CA LYS A 23 1.87 -12.98 -10.37
C LYS A 23 1.07 -14.27 -10.26
N ASN A 24 1.74 -15.40 -10.01
CA ASN A 24 1.08 -16.70 -9.88
C ASN A 24 0.19 -16.77 -8.63
N GLU A 25 0.69 -16.28 -7.49
CA GLU A 25 -0.10 -16.21 -6.26
C GLU A 25 -1.33 -15.34 -6.44
N TYR A 26 -1.16 -14.17 -7.04
CA TYR A 26 -2.25 -13.25 -7.28
C TYR A 26 -3.32 -13.84 -8.20
N ASN A 27 -2.91 -14.50 -9.29
CA ASN A 27 -3.83 -15.15 -10.22
C ASN A 27 -4.64 -16.26 -9.53
N LYS A 28 -4.03 -17.02 -8.64
CA LYS A 28 -4.73 -18.05 -7.85
C LYS A 28 -5.80 -17.43 -6.96
N LEU A 29 -5.50 -16.29 -6.33
CA LEU A 29 -6.46 -15.58 -5.49
C LEU A 29 -7.66 -15.06 -6.32
N ILE A 30 -7.37 -14.41 -7.44
CA ILE A 30 -8.39 -13.83 -8.32
C ILE A 30 -9.32 -14.92 -8.90
N ASN A 31 -8.78 -16.08 -9.23
CA ASN A 31 -9.52 -17.17 -9.85
C ASN A 31 -10.08 -18.18 -8.84
N ALA A 32 -9.91 -17.98 -7.55
CA ALA A 32 -10.43 -18.86 -6.51
C ALA A 32 -11.95 -18.92 -6.54
N ASP A 33 -12.53 -20.11 -6.38
CA ASP A 33 -13.99 -20.30 -6.29
C ASP A 33 -14.55 -19.66 -5.03
N ASN A 34 -13.89 -19.89 -3.89
CA ASN A 34 -14.22 -19.24 -2.62
C ASN A 34 -13.14 -18.22 -2.27
N LYS A 35 -13.34 -16.97 -2.68
CA LYS A 35 -12.37 -15.90 -2.53
C LYS A 35 -12.11 -15.53 -1.07
N LYS A 36 -13.14 -15.54 -0.22
CA LYS A 36 -12.97 -15.28 1.21
C LYS A 36 -12.04 -16.30 1.85
N LYS A 37 -12.25 -17.57 1.56
CA LYS A 37 -11.39 -18.65 2.04
C LYS A 37 -9.96 -18.49 1.53
N ALA A 38 -9.79 -18.13 0.26
CA ALA A 38 -8.48 -17.93 -0.34
C ALA A 38 -7.71 -16.78 0.35
N VAL A 39 -8.39 -15.69 0.68
CA VAL A 39 -7.80 -14.56 1.42
C VAL A 39 -7.40 -15.00 2.82
N ASP A 40 -8.27 -15.69 3.53
CA ASP A 40 -8.00 -16.19 4.89
C ASP A 40 -6.79 -17.14 4.90
N GLU A 41 -6.73 -18.06 3.95
CA GLU A 41 -5.61 -19.00 3.80
C GLU A 41 -4.30 -18.30 3.46
N PHE A 42 -4.34 -17.27 2.61
CA PHE A 42 -3.16 -16.46 2.30
C PHE A 42 -2.56 -15.85 3.57
N TRP A 43 -3.38 -15.18 4.36
CA TRP A 43 -2.92 -14.51 5.57
C TRP A 43 -2.48 -15.50 6.65
N LEU A 44 -3.19 -16.60 6.83
CA LEU A 44 -2.81 -17.64 7.78
C LEU A 44 -1.46 -18.26 7.41
N SER A 45 -1.27 -18.57 6.14
CA SER A 45 0.00 -19.09 5.62
C SER A 45 1.15 -18.11 5.81
N THR A 46 0.91 -16.82 5.52
CA THR A 46 1.90 -15.77 5.67
C THR A 46 2.30 -15.55 7.13
N ALA A 47 1.31 -15.56 8.02
CA ALA A 47 1.53 -15.30 9.45
C ALA A 47 2.06 -16.50 10.22
N GLY A 48 1.73 -17.73 9.80
CA GLY A 48 2.10 -18.96 10.46
C GLY A 48 1.17 -19.38 11.60
N ASN A 49 0.35 -18.47 12.13
CA ASN A 49 -0.68 -18.78 13.13
C ASN A 49 -1.87 -17.82 13.02
N GLU A 50 -2.97 -18.21 13.65
CA GLU A 50 -4.24 -17.47 13.53
C GLU A 50 -4.18 -16.08 14.18
N LEU A 51 -3.56 -15.96 15.35
CA LEU A 51 -3.48 -14.68 16.07
C LEU A 51 -2.71 -13.64 15.26
N ARG A 52 -1.53 -14.01 14.77
CA ARG A 52 -0.72 -13.13 13.93
C ARG A 52 -1.42 -12.82 12.61
N GLY A 53 -2.14 -13.79 12.04
CA GLY A 53 -2.94 -13.59 10.83
C GLY A 53 -3.97 -12.48 11.00
N LYS A 54 -4.71 -12.50 12.10
CA LYS A 54 -5.69 -11.46 12.42
C LYS A 54 -5.03 -10.08 12.58
N GLU A 55 -3.88 -10.01 13.23
CA GLU A 55 -3.12 -8.76 13.41
C GLU A 55 -2.65 -8.19 12.06
N LEU A 56 -2.13 -9.05 11.18
CA LEU A 56 -1.67 -8.63 9.85
C LEU A 56 -2.83 -8.16 8.96
N ILE A 57 -3.95 -8.87 8.99
CA ILE A 57 -5.16 -8.47 8.26
C ILE A 57 -5.60 -7.08 8.70
N LYS A 58 -5.73 -6.88 10.01
CA LYS A 58 -6.14 -5.58 10.56
C LYS A 58 -5.17 -4.46 10.14
N LYS A 59 -3.88 -4.70 10.28
CA LYS A 59 -2.84 -3.74 9.92
C LYS A 59 -2.88 -3.39 8.44
N TYR A 60 -2.93 -4.39 7.57
CA TYR A 60 -2.88 -4.19 6.12
C TYR A 60 -4.12 -3.46 5.61
N TYR A 61 -5.29 -3.94 5.97
CA TYR A 61 -6.53 -3.36 5.45
C TYR A 61 -6.91 -2.03 6.10
N ASN A 62 -6.47 -1.75 7.32
CA ASN A 62 -6.55 -0.39 7.88
C ASN A 62 -5.73 0.59 7.06
N ARG A 63 -4.55 0.18 6.59
CA ARG A 63 -3.72 1.01 5.71
C ARG A 63 -4.35 1.20 4.34
N VAL A 64 -4.98 0.17 3.78
CA VAL A 64 -5.72 0.29 2.51
C VAL A 64 -6.88 1.28 2.65
N GLN A 65 -7.65 1.19 3.73
CA GLN A 65 -8.74 2.13 4.00
C GLN A 65 -8.24 3.56 4.18
N TYR A 66 -7.16 3.75 4.93
CA TYR A 66 -6.53 5.06 5.11
C TYR A 66 -6.09 5.63 3.76
N ALA A 67 -5.44 4.82 2.94
CA ALA A 67 -5.02 5.24 1.61
C ALA A 67 -6.23 5.67 0.75
N ASN A 68 -7.33 4.94 0.83
CA ASN A 68 -8.55 5.30 0.10
C ASN A 68 -9.15 6.62 0.59
N ILE A 69 -9.09 6.90 1.89
CA ILE A 69 -9.60 8.15 2.46
C ILE A 69 -8.74 9.34 2.05
N TYR A 70 -7.40 9.22 2.15
CA TYR A 70 -6.51 10.38 2.03
C TYR A 70 -5.85 10.54 0.67
N PHE A 71 -5.74 9.46 -0.12
CA PHE A 71 -4.98 9.49 -1.37
C PHE A 71 -5.81 9.23 -2.62
N THR A 72 -7.12 9.07 -2.51
CA THR A 72 -7.98 8.94 -3.68
C THR A 72 -7.90 10.19 -4.52
N SER A 73 -7.64 10.00 -5.81
CA SER A 73 -7.57 11.04 -6.82
C SER A 73 -8.64 10.75 -7.90
N TYR A 74 -8.24 10.66 -9.16
CA TYR A 74 -9.12 10.13 -10.21
C TYR A 74 -9.23 8.60 -10.14
N LYS A 75 -8.42 7.95 -9.31
CA LYS A 75 -8.46 6.51 -9.03
C LYS A 75 -8.44 6.26 -7.52
N GLU A 76 -8.79 5.05 -7.14
CA GLU A 76 -8.82 4.63 -5.73
C GLU A 76 -7.47 4.86 -5.05
N GLY A 77 -7.51 5.34 -3.80
CA GLY A 77 -6.30 5.73 -3.07
C GLY A 77 -5.26 4.64 -2.96
N TRP A 78 -5.68 3.38 -2.77
CA TRP A 78 -4.75 2.27 -2.68
C TRP A 78 -3.96 2.01 -3.98
N LYS A 79 -4.48 2.47 -5.13
CA LYS A 79 -3.81 2.35 -6.44
C LYS A 79 -2.84 3.50 -6.73
N THR A 80 -2.92 4.58 -5.96
CA THR A 80 -2.05 5.75 -6.16
C THR A 80 -0.63 5.48 -5.69
N ASP A 81 0.32 6.28 -6.16
CA ASP A 81 1.72 6.15 -5.73
C ASP A 81 1.86 6.37 -4.22
N ARG A 82 1.20 7.39 -3.65
CA ARG A 82 1.23 7.61 -2.21
C ARG A 82 0.57 6.46 -1.44
N GLY A 83 -0.56 5.96 -1.94
CA GLY A 83 -1.26 4.84 -1.34
C GLY A 83 -0.42 3.58 -1.31
N LEU A 84 0.25 3.27 -2.41
CA LEU A 84 1.14 2.12 -2.52
C LEU A 84 2.28 2.20 -1.48
N ILE A 85 2.96 3.33 -1.39
CA ILE A 85 4.05 3.52 -0.43
C ILE A 85 3.52 3.44 1.01
N TYR A 86 2.40 4.09 1.29
CA TYR A 86 1.80 4.07 2.63
C TYR A 86 1.39 2.66 3.08
N ILE A 87 0.75 1.89 2.21
CA ILE A 87 0.31 0.53 2.55
C ILE A 87 1.50 -0.35 2.91
N ILE A 88 2.57 -0.27 2.16
CA ILE A 88 3.73 -1.15 2.34
C ILE A 88 4.67 -0.65 3.45
N TYR A 89 4.98 0.64 3.47
CA TYR A 89 5.94 1.21 4.43
C TYR A 89 5.28 1.74 5.72
N GLY A 90 4.00 2.10 5.67
CA GLY A 90 3.29 2.70 6.80
C GLY A 90 3.50 4.19 6.90
N ASP A 91 3.32 4.72 8.12
CA ASP A 91 3.50 6.15 8.37
C ASP A 91 4.97 6.56 8.22
N PRO A 92 5.27 7.59 7.43
CA PRO A 92 6.62 8.13 7.38
C PRO A 92 6.98 8.80 8.70
N ASN A 93 8.28 8.84 9.01
CA ASN A 93 8.77 9.53 10.21
C ASN A 93 8.67 11.04 10.06
N ILE A 94 8.93 11.56 8.86
CA ILE A 94 8.90 13.00 8.57
C ILE A 94 8.19 13.19 7.24
N VAL A 95 7.31 14.20 7.18
CA VAL A 95 6.65 14.66 5.95
C VAL A 95 6.93 16.14 5.76
N TYR A 96 7.50 16.49 4.61
CA TYR A 96 7.59 17.87 4.14
C TYR A 96 6.64 18.06 2.96
N PHE A 97 5.93 19.16 2.94
CA PHE A 97 5.05 19.44 1.81
C PHE A 97 5.05 20.92 1.49
N ASP A 98 4.87 21.23 0.21
CA ASP A 98 4.64 22.56 -0.30
C ASP A 98 3.47 22.52 -1.30
N ALA A 99 3.26 23.60 -2.06
CA ALA A 99 2.16 23.67 -3.02
C ALA A 99 2.28 22.70 -4.19
N TYR A 100 3.47 22.14 -4.43
CA TYR A 100 3.78 21.38 -5.64
C TYR A 100 4.32 19.97 -5.36
N SER A 101 4.71 19.67 -4.14
CA SER A 101 5.32 18.39 -3.81
C SER A 101 5.12 18.00 -2.36
N GLU A 102 5.33 16.70 -2.12
CA GLU A 102 5.31 16.10 -0.80
C GLU A 102 6.50 15.15 -0.69
N THR A 103 7.25 15.25 0.39
CA THR A 103 8.44 14.41 0.62
C THR A 103 8.24 13.61 1.89
N TRP A 104 8.36 12.29 1.77
CA TRP A 104 8.21 11.36 2.89
C TRP A 104 9.56 10.74 3.23
N ILE A 105 9.97 10.83 4.50
CA ILE A 105 11.22 10.28 4.99
C ILE A 105 10.93 9.17 6.01
N TYR A 106 11.44 7.99 5.73
CA TYR A 106 11.40 6.82 6.61
C TYR A 106 12.77 6.63 7.23
N GLY A 107 12.85 6.63 8.56
CA GLY A 107 14.09 6.64 9.31
C GLY A 107 14.46 8.06 9.73
N GLU A 108 15.70 8.23 10.20
CA GLU A 108 16.18 9.55 10.63
C GLU A 108 16.66 10.38 9.43
N GLU A 109 16.28 11.66 9.42
CA GLU A 109 16.73 12.59 8.37
C GLU A 109 18.26 12.67 8.34
N PHE A 110 18.82 12.71 7.13
CA PHE A 110 20.28 12.72 6.88
C PHE A 110 21.02 11.45 7.33
N ASN A 111 20.31 10.38 7.68
CA ASN A 111 20.91 9.09 7.97
C ASN A 111 21.03 8.28 6.67
N ASN A 112 22.18 7.62 6.45
CA ASN A 112 22.41 6.80 5.26
C ASN A 112 21.45 5.61 5.12
N MET A 113 20.85 5.18 6.23
CA MET A 113 19.89 4.07 6.25
C MET A 113 18.45 4.53 6.03
N SER A 114 18.20 5.82 5.94
CA SER A 114 16.87 6.36 5.69
C SER A 114 16.48 6.25 4.21
N ILE A 115 15.17 6.27 3.95
CA ILE A 115 14.61 6.25 2.61
C ILE A 115 13.75 7.48 2.43
N THR A 116 13.93 8.18 1.33
CA THR A 116 13.16 9.38 0.99
C THR A 116 12.36 9.16 -0.28
N PHE A 117 11.05 9.38 -0.22
CA PHE A 117 10.18 9.35 -1.39
C PHE A 117 9.68 10.77 -1.66
N ILE A 118 9.76 11.18 -2.91
CA ILE A 118 9.29 12.49 -3.37
C ILE A 118 8.11 12.29 -4.30
N PHE A 119 7.00 12.96 -4.02
CA PHE A 119 5.78 12.92 -4.83
C PHE A 119 5.53 14.32 -5.39
N ASN A 120 5.50 14.44 -6.71
CA ASN A 120 5.21 15.71 -7.36
C ASN A 120 3.74 15.80 -7.73
N LYS A 121 3.13 16.94 -7.42
CA LYS A 121 1.74 17.19 -7.80
C LYS A 121 1.64 17.30 -9.32
N ARG A 122 0.68 16.57 -9.87
CA ARG A 122 0.33 16.64 -11.29
C ARG A 122 -1.00 17.35 -11.44
N GLU A 123 -1.07 18.34 -12.33
CA GLU A 123 -2.33 19.00 -12.64
C GLU A 123 -3.31 18.02 -13.25
N ASN A 124 -4.53 17.99 -12.72
CA ASN A 124 -5.57 17.10 -13.14
C ASN A 124 -6.92 17.82 -13.02
N PRO A 125 -7.71 17.91 -14.12
CA PRO A 125 -8.98 18.64 -14.08
C PRO A 125 -10.03 17.98 -13.19
N PHE A 126 -9.83 16.71 -12.79
CA PHE A 126 -10.79 15.96 -11.99
C PHE A 126 -10.47 15.95 -10.49
N THR A 127 -9.25 16.34 -10.10
CA THR A 127 -8.82 16.26 -8.70
C THR A 127 -7.59 17.13 -8.44
N ASP A 128 -7.49 17.64 -7.21
CA ASP A 128 -6.30 18.31 -6.71
C ASP A 128 -5.34 17.36 -5.99
N ASN A 129 -5.68 16.09 -5.94
CA ASN A 129 -4.98 15.09 -5.11
C ASN A 129 -4.12 14.11 -5.93
N ASP A 130 -3.70 14.51 -7.13
CA ASP A 130 -2.90 13.66 -8.02
C ASP A 130 -1.40 13.96 -7.83
N PHE A 131 -0.72 13.04 -7.10
CA PHE A 131 0.70 13.12 -6.80
C PHE A 131 1.42 11.91 -7.38
N ILE A 132 2.51 12.13 -8.08
CA ILE A 132 3.28 11.09 -8.78
C ILE A 132 4.65 10.95 -8.13
N LEU A 133 5.02 9.70 -7.81
CA LEU A 133 6.32 9.38 -7.24
C LEU A 133 7.44 9.65 -8.24
N VAL A 134 8.46 10.36 -7.80
CA VAL A 134 9.74 10.48 -8.53
C VAL A 134 10.46 9.15 -8.43
N ARG A 135 10.58 8.43 -9.53
CA ARG A 135 11.16 7.09 -9.56
C ARG A 135 12.67 7.12 -9.38
N SER A 136 13.19 6.10 -8.65
CA SER A 136 14.62 5.91 -8.45
C SER A 136 14.94 4.41 -8.41
N PRO A 137 16.04 3.95 -9.02
CA PRO A 137 16.45 2.54 -9.00
C PRO A 137 16.69 1.97 -7.60
N ILE A 138 17.06 2.82 -6.63
CA ILE A 138 17.33 2.36 -5.25
C ILE A 138 16.07 1.87 -4.54
N TYR A 139 14.88 2.28 -4.98
CA TYR A 139 13.62 1.88 -4.35
C TYR A 139 13.32 0.39 -4.53
N LYS A 140 13.84 -0.23 -5.57
CA LYS A 140 13.60 -1.64 -5.86
C LYS A 140 14.07 -2.55 -4.73
N ASP A 141 15.31 -2.39 -4.28
CA ASP A 141 15.88 -3.23 -3.23
C ASP A 141 15.18 -3.03 -1.89
N THR A 142 14.93 -1.77 -1.52
CA THR A 142 14.19 -1.45 -0.30
C THR A 142 12.75 -1.99 -0.35
N TRP A 143 12.11 -1.89 -1.49
CA TRP A 143 10.77 -2.45 -1.69
C TRP A 143 10.75 -3.95 -1.40
N TYR A 144 11.64 -4.72 -2.02
CA TYR A 144 11.70 -6.16 -1.80
C TYR A 144 12.00 -6.52 -0.35
N ASN A 145 12.87 -5.78 0.32
CA ASN A 145 13.17 -6.00 1.74
C ASN A 145 11.93 -5.81 2.62
N VAL A 146 11.14 -4.79 2.37
CA VAL A 146 9.91 -4.53 3.14
C VAL A 146 8.84 -5.56 2.84
N ILE A 147 8.69 -5.99 1.58
CA ILE A 147 7.78 -7.08 1.21
C ILE A 147 8.17 -8.37 1.95
N ASP A 148 9.45 -8.70 2.04
CA ASP A 148 9.92 -9.86 2.80
C ASP A 148 9.50 -9.80 4.26
N VAL A 149 9.55 -8.63 4.88
CA VAL A 149 9.10 -8.45 6.27
C VAL A 149 7.60 -8.77 6.41
N TRP A 150 6.78 -8.35 5.44
CA TRP A 150 5.35 -8.69 5.44
C TRP A 150 5.11 -10.19 5.28
N ARG A 151 5.95 -10.87 4.51
CA ARG A 151 5.77 -12.28 4.13
C ARG A 151 6.38 -13.28 5.11
N ARG A 152 7.04 -12.83 6.14
CA ARG A 152 7.66 -13.71 7.16
C ARG A 152 6.69 -14.15 8.24
#